data_0bf59bf8db9d5cc7c25ca0aa946287b2
#
_entry.id   0bf59bf8db9d5cc7c25ca0aa946287b2
#
_cell.length_a   1.000
_cell.length_b   1.000
_cell.length_c   1.000
_cell.angle_alpha   90.00
_cell.angle_beta   90.00
_cell.angle_gamma   90.00
#
_symmetry.space_group_name_H-M   'P 1'
#
loop_
_entity.id
_entity.type
_entity.pdbx_description
1 polymer ?
#
loop_
_entity_poly.entity_id
_entity_poly.type
_entity_poly.pdbx_seq_one_letter_code
_entity_poly.pdbx_strand_id
1 'polypeptide(L)'
;MTESTHVVCPHCSAVNRIPADRPASEAKCGACKANLFTGEPIVLTAKTFDKHVERNDMPLIVDFWAPWCGPCRTMAPIFDEAAKELEPRARFAKVNVDEEPAIAARFGIRGIPTLIAFEKGKVATQHAGLVDINFLRGLASH
;
A
#
# COMPACT_ATOMS: atom_id res chain seq x y z
N MET A 1 26.44 4.56 -6.88
CA MET A 1 25.55 5.57 -7.47
C MET A 1 24.31 5.72 -6.59
N THR A 2 24.02 6.94 -6.22
CA THR A 2 22.85 7.21 -5.37
C THR A 2 21.61 7.40 -6.22
N GLU A 3 20.56 6.68 -5.88
CA GLU A 3 19.28 6.80 -6.55
C GLU A 3 18.27 7.41 -5.60
N SER A 4 17.41 8.26 -6.13
CA SER A 4 16.30 8.78 -5.38
C SER A 4 15.10 7.83 -5.48
N THR A 5 14.23 7.91 -4.49
CA THR A 5 13.01 7.12 -4.44
C THR A 5 11.81 8.03 -4.57
N HIS A 6 10.87 7.68 -5.43
CA HIS A 6 9.62 8.42 -5.58
C HIS A 6 8.56 7.83 -4.65
N VAL A 7 7.88 8.70 -3.93
CA VAL A 7 6.85 8.32 -2.96
C VAL A 7 5.66 9.24 -3.10
N VAL A 8 4.47 8.67 -3.19
CA VAL A 8 3.23 9.45 -3.22
C VAL A 8 2.80 9.74 -1.78
N CYS A 9 2.52 11.00 -1.51
CA CYS A 9 2.07 11.42 -0.17
C CYS A 9 0.72 10.77 0.16
N PRO A 10 0.58 10.13 1.34
CA PRO A 10 -0.69 9.52 1.72
C PRO A 10 -1.80 10.54 2.00
N HIS A 11 -1.45 11.81 2.20
CA HIS A 11 -2.43 12.85 2.54
C HIS A 11 -2.87 13.68 1.35
N CYS A 12 -1.92 14.14 0.51
CA CYS A 12 -2.26 15.04 -0.60
C CYS A 12 -1.99 14.45 -1.98
N SER A 13 -1.44 13.25 -2.05
CA SER A 13 -1.13 12.54 -3.30
C SER A 13 -0.05 13.22 -4.16
N ALA A 14 0.69 14.17 -3.63
CA ALA A 14 1.83 14.75 -4.35
C ALA A 14 2.95 13.70 -4.45
N VAL A 15 3.63 13.66 -5.59
CA VAL A 15 4.77 12.78 -5.77
C VAL A 15 6.01 13.46 -5.20
N ASN A 16 6.68 12.79 -4.27
CA ASN A 16 7.89 13.29 -3.63
C ASN A 16 9.08 12.47 -4.09
N ARG A 17 10.25 13.11 -4.12
CA ARG A 17 11.50 12.44 -4.40
C ARG A 17 12.37 12.48 -3.15
N ILE A 18 12.71 11.31 -2.65
CA ILE A 18 13.55 11.20 -1.46
C ILE A 18 14.96 10.87 -1.90
N PRO A 19 15.96 11.73 -1.62
CA PRO A 19 17.35 11.40 -1.95
C PRO A 19 17.82 10.15 -1.22
N ALA A 20 18.69 9.37 -1.87
CA ALA A 20 19.17 8.11 -1.33
C ALA A 20 19.94 8.26 -0.01
N ASP A 21 20.53 9.44 0.24
CA ASP A 21 21.28 9.71 1.44
C ASP A 21 20.42 10.14 2.64
N ARG A 22 19.10 10.19 2.47
CA ARG A 22 18.18 10.57 3.55
C ARG A 22 17.31 9.38 3.98
N PRO A 23 17.08 9.25 5.30
CA PRO A 23 16.17 8.18 5.77
C PRO A 23 14.74 8.45 5.29
N ALA A 24 14.17 7.50 4.54
CA ALA A 24 12.81 7.62 4.03
C ALA A 24 11.80 7.73 5.17
N SER A 25 12.05 7.04 6.29
CA SER A 25 11.15 7.05 7.46
C SER A 25 10.95 8.45 8.07
N GLU A 26 11.90 9.36 7.84
CA GLU A 26 11.82 10.72 8.39
C GLU A 26 11.37 11.76 7.36
N ALA A 27 11.09 11.33 6.14
CA ALA A 27 10.77 12.24 5.04
C ALA A 27 9.38 12.86 5.20
N LYS A 28 9.26 14.11 4.80
CA LYS A 28 8.00 14.83 4.79
C LYS A 28 7.66 15.29 3.38
N CYS A 29 6.35 15.42 3.12
CA CYS A 29 5.88 15.89 1.82
C CYS A 29 6.28 17.34 1.60
N GLY A 30 6.86 17.62 0.45
CA GLY A 30 7.24 18.98 0.08
C GLY A 30 6.06 19.92 -0.12
N ALA A 31 4.88 19.36 -0.45
CA ALA A 31 3.68 20.15 -0.70
C ALA A 31 2.87 20.41 0.58
N CYS A 32 2.51 19.35 1.34
CA CYS A 32 1.63 19.52 2.51
C CYS A 32 2.33 19.40 3.85
N LYS A 33 3.62 19.07 3.88
CA LYS A 33 4.47 18.97 5.07
C LYS A 33 4.13 17.81 6.02
N ALA A 34 3.20 16.93 5.63
CA ALA A 34 2.87 15.74 6.43
C ALA A 34 3.96 14.68 6.27
N ASN A 35 4.05 13.78 7.23
CA ASN A 35 4.97 12.65 7.13
C ASN A 35 4.59 11.75 5.96
N LEU A 36 5.57 11.30 5.18
CA LEU A 36 5.33 10.41 4.04
C LEU A 36 5.10 8.97 4.48
N PHE A 37 5.68 8.57 5.60
CA PHE A 37 5.50 7.23 6.16
C PHE A 37 5.05 7.35 7.61
N THR A 38 3.86 6.81 7.91
CA THR A 38 3.28 6.86 9.25
C THR A 38 3.24 5.50 9.92
N GLY A 39 3.58 4.44 9.18
CA GLY A 39 3.47 3.08 9.69
C GLY A 39 2.04 2.57 9.71
N GLU A 40 1.13 3.23 9.00
CA GLU A 40 -0.28 2.84 8.92
C GLU A 40 -0.68 2.65 7.47
N PRO A 41 -1.55 1.65 7.18
CA PRO A 41 -2.08 1.50 5.83
C PRO A 41 -2.87 2.74 5.41
N ILE A 42 -2.72 3.13 4.16
CA ILE A 42 -3.46 4.27 3.61
C ILE A 42 -4.73 3.77 2.92
N VAL A 43 -5.77 4.58 2.95
CA VAL A 43 -7.03 4.28 2.28
C VAL A 43 -6.98 4.85 0.87
N LEU A 44 -7.15 3.97 -0.13
CA LEU A 44 -7.17 4.38 -1.54
C LEU A 44 -8.60 4.48 -2.05
N THR A 45 -8.84 5.48 -2.88
CA THR A 45 -10.12 5.70 -3.54
C THR A 45 -9.92 5.71 -5.04
N ALA A 46 -11.02 5.78 -5.80
CA ALA A 46 -10.95 5.88 -7.25
C ALA A 46 -10.10 7.07 -7.71
N LYS A 47 -10.05 8.14 -6.91
CA LYS A 47 -9.28 9.34 -7.26
C LYS A 47 -7.77 9.18 -7.05
N THR A 48 -7.36 8.33 -6.11
CA THR A 48 -5.96 8.26 -5.70
C THR A 48 -5.27 6.95 -6.09
N PHE A 49 -6.05 5.93 -6.42
CA PHE A 49 -5.55 4.56 -6.61
C PHE A 49 -4.44 4.51 -7.67
N ASP A 50 -4.71 4.99 -8.88
CA ASP A 50 -3.76 4.84 -9.98
C ASP A 50 -2.44 5.56 -9.69
N LYS A 51 -2.50 6.73 -9.10
CA LYS A 51 -1.29 7.49 -8.78
C LYS A 51 -0.41 6.74 -7.78
N HIS A 52 -1.02 6.16 -6.75
CA HIS A 52 -0.27 5.38 -5.77
C HIS A 52 0.31 4.10 -6.36
N VAL A 53 -0.44 3.44 -7.23
CA VAL A 53 0.04 2.23 -7.90
C VAL A 53 1.21 2.53 -8.84
N GLU A 54 1.14 3.63 -9.59
CA GLU A 54 2.09 3.91 -10.67
C GLU A 54 3.31 4.71 -10.22
N ARG A 55 3.19 5.54 -9.19
CA ARG A 55 4.22 6.53 -8.86
C ARG A 55 5.02 6.25 -7.59
N ASN A 56 4.74 5.18 -6.87
CA ASN A 56 5.58 4.71 -5.76
C ASN A 56 6.65 3.77 -6.31
N ASP A 57 7.91 4.00 -5.92
CA ASP A 57 9.00 3.12 -6.36
C ASP A 57 9.10 1.83 -5.54
N MET A 58 8.70 1.87 -4.25
CA MET A 58 8.68 0.68 -3.43
C MET A 58 7.45 -0.17 -3.76
N PRO A 59 7.45 -1.48 -3.41
CA PRO A 59 6.26 -2.30 -3.57
C PRO A 59 5.06 -1.70 -2.85
N LEU A 60 3.90 -1.73 -3.49
CA LEU A 60 2.63 -1.31 -2.89
C LEU A 60 1.79 -2.56 -2.66
N ILE A 61 1.47 -2.81 -1.40
CA ILE A 61 0.67 -3.98 -1.01
C ILE A 61 -0.73 -3.48 -0.65
N VAL A 62 -1.73 -3.92 -1.40
CA VAL A 62 -3.10 -3.47 -1.25
C VAL A 62 -3.98 -4.59 -0.72
N ASP A 63 -4.72 -4.30 0.36
CA ASP A 63 -5.70 -5.20 0.96
C ASP A 63 -7.10 -4.80 0.48
N PHE A 64 -7.72 -5.66 -0.32
CA PHE A 64 -9.12 -5.49 -0.73
C PHE A 64 -10.01 -6.14 0.31
N TRP A 65 -10.86 -5.36 0.96
CA TRP A 65 -11.60 -5.78 2.14
C TRP A 65 -13.00 -5.17 2.18
N ALA A 66 -13.82 -5.61 3.15
CA ALA A 66 -15.11 -5.01 3.45
C ALA A 66 -15.37 -5.12 4.96
N PRO A 67 -16.11 -4.18 5.55
CA PRO A 67 -16.33 -4.17 7.00
C PRO A 67 -17.16 -5.36 7.51
N TRP A 68 -17.98 -5.96 6.66
CA TRP A 68 -18.81 -7.13 7.04
C TRP A 68 -18.06 -8.46 6.96
N CYS A 69 -16.86 -8.45 6.43
CA CYS A 69 -16.09 -9.67 6.17
C CYS A 69 -15.32 -10.09 7.43
N GLY A 70 -15.65 -11.27 7.98
CA GLY A 70 -14.98 -11.79 9.17
C GLY A 70 -13.48 -11.98 9.01
N PRO A 71 -13.02 -12.72 7.98
CA PRO A 71 -11.57 -12.89 7.74
C PRO A 71 -10.84 -11.57 7.51
N CYS A 72 -11.49 -10.58 6.89
CA CYS A 72 -10.91 -9.26 6.71
C CYS A 72 -10.62 -8.59 8.04
N ARG A 73 -11.56 -8.71 9.00
CA ARG A 73 -11.38 -8.14 10.34
C ARG A 73 -10.27 -8.85 11.11
N THR A 74 -10.12 -10.16 10.91
CA THR A 74 -9.02 -10.92 11.50
C THR A 74 -7.68 -10.48 10.93
N MET A 75 -7.63 -10.18 9.63
CA MET A 75 -6.40 -9.76 8.99
C MET A 75 -6.01 -8.30 9.27
N ALA A 76 -6.97 -7.45 9.60
CA ALA A 76 -6.71 -6.03 9.80
C ALA A 76 -5.55 -5.74 10.78
N PRO A 77 -5.52 -6.31 12.01
CA PRO A 77 -4.39 -6.06 12.90
C PRO A 77 -3.07 -6.61 12.38
N ILE A 78 -3.09 -7.73 11.64
CA ILE A 78 -1.90 -8.31 11.04
C ILE A 78 -1.34 -7.36 9.97
N PHE A 79 -2.22 -6.80 9.16
CA PHE A 79 -1.86 -5.87 8.10
C PHE A 79 -1.31 -4.55 8.69
N ASP A 80 -1.96 -4.04 9.75
CA ASP A 80 -1.50 -2.84 10.45
C ASP A 80 -0.10 -3.05 11.06
N GLU A 81 0.12 -4.22 11.66
CA GLU A 81 1.43 -4.55 12.24
C GLU A 81 2.51 -4.64 11.17
N ALA A 82 2.18 -5.22 10.02
CA ALA A 82 3.10 -5.31 8.89
C ALA A 82 3.48 -3.92 8.37
N ALA A 83 2.52 -3.00 8.30
CA ALA A 83 2.80 -1.63 7.87
C ALA A 83 3.80 -0.95 8.81
N LYS A 84 3.62 -1.11 10.12
CA LYS A 84 4.54 -0.55 11.11
C LYS A 84 5.94 -1.13 10.97
N GLU A 85 6.03 -2.43 10.78
CA GLU A 85 7.31 -3.12 10.70
C GLU A 85 8.05 -2.85 9.39
N LEU A 86 7.32 -2.81 8.28
CA LEU A 86 7.93 -2.91 6.95
C LEU A 86 8.05 -1.57 6.20
N GLU A 87 7.25 -0.56 6.53
CA GLU A 87 7.48 0.75 5.94
C GLU A 87 8.80 1.32 6.43
N PRO A 88 9.60 1.95 5.59
CA PRO A 88 9.32 2.39 4.22
C PRO A 88 9.76 1.42 3.12
N ARG A 89 10.09 0.18 3.43
CA ARG A 89 10.51 -0.81 2.41
C ARG A 89 9.37 -1.16 1.45
N ALA A 90 8.13 -1.07 1.94
CA ALA A 90 6.93 -1.26 1.15
C ALA A 90 5.89 -0.26 1.62
N ARG A 91 4.91 0.04 0.78
CA ARG A 91 3.76 0.85 1.12
C ARG A 91 2.57 -0.07 1.30
N PHE A 92 1.78 0.17 2.35
CA PHE A 92 0.59 -0.61 2.65
C PHE A 92 -0.65 0.24 2.44
N ALA A 93 -1.66 -0.32 1.76
CA ALA A 93 -2.88 0.40 1.44
C ALA A 93 -4.08 -0.52 1.52
N LYS A 94 -5.27 0.07 1.65
CA LYS A 94 -6.53 -0.67 1.74
C LYS A 94 -7.53 -0.11 0.74
N VAL A 95 -8.30 -0.99 0.11
CA VAL A 95 -9.41 -0.63 -0.75
C VAL A 95 -10.66 -1.31 -0.21
N ASN A 96 -11.65 -0.53 0.18
CA ASN A 96 -12.95 -1.04 0.60
C ASN A 96 -13.75 -1.36 -0.65
N VAL A 97 -14.03 -2.65 -0.89
CA VAL A 97 -14.69 -3.08 -2.14
C VAL A 97 -16.13 -2.60 -2.26
N ASP A 98 -16.78 -2.30 -1.13
CA ASP A 98 -18.14 -1.76 -1.14
C ASP A 98 -18.16 -0.29 -1.59
N GLU A 99 -17.14 0.47 -1.21
CA GLU A 99 -17.02 1.88 -1.59
C GLU A 99 -16.39 2.06 -2.96
N GLU A 100 -15.55 1.13 -3.38
CA GLU A 100 -14.81 1.22 -4.66
C GLU A 100 -15.05 -0.02 -5.50
N PRO A 101 -16.30 -0.28 -5.90
CA PRO A 101 -16.62 -1.50 -6.68
C PRO A 101 -15.94 -1.55 -8.04
N ALA A 102 -15.69 -0.39 -8.65
CA ALA A 102 -15.02 -0.35 -9.96
C ALA A 102 -13.57 -0.82 -9.87
N ILE A 103 -12.86 -0.48 -8.79
CA ILE A 103 -11.49 -0.94 -8.60
C ILE A 103 -11.49 -2.47 -8.39
N ALA A 104 -12.39 -2.97 -7.56
CA ALA A 104 -12.51 -4.40 -7.30
C ALA A 104 -12.79 -5.17 -8.61
N ALA A 105 -13.70 -4.67 -9.42
CA ALA A 105 -14.05 -5.29 -10.70
C ALA A 105 -12.86 -5.31 -11.67
N ARG A 106 -12.08 -4.22 -11.68
CA ARG A 106 -10.91 -4.07 -12.56
C ARG A 106 -9.88 -5.19 -12.33
N PHE A 107 -9.72 -5.64 -11.08
CA PHE A 107 -8.76 -6.69 -10.74
C PHE A 107 -9.40 -8.06 -10.55
N GLY A 108 -10.68 -8.20 -10.88
CA GLY A 108 -11.38 -9.47 -10.80
C GLY A 108 -11.49 -10.00 -9.38
N ILE A 109 -11.65 -9.10 -8.40
CA ILE A 109 -11.75 -9.49 -6.99
C ILE A 109 -13.08 -10.21 -6.78
N ARG A 110 -13.01 -11.49 -6.41
CA ARG A 110 -14.20 -12.32 -6.19
C ARG A 110 -14.37 -12.70 -4.73
N GLY A 111 -13.26 -12.89 -4.04
CA GLY A 111 -13.25 -13.21 -2.61
C GLY A 111 -12.45 -12.19 -1.86
N ILE A 112 -12.78 -11.97 -0.60
CA ILE A 112 -12.04 -11.05 0.27
C ILE A 112 -11.72 -11.75 1.58
N PRO A 113 -10.59 -11.42 2.21
CA PRO A 113 -9.61 -10.44 1.75
C PRO A 113 -8.83 -10.94 0.54
N THR A 114 -8.45 -10.03 -0.34
CA THR A 114 -7.51 -10.31 -1.43
C THR A 114 -6.38 -9.30 -1.35
N LEU A 115 -5.15 -9.80 -1.43
CA LEU A 115 -3.96 -8.97 -1.44
C LEU A 115 -3.40 -8.89 -2.85
N ILE A 116 -3.04 -7.68 -3.27
CA ILE A 116 -2.30 -7.48 -4.51
C ILE A 116 -1.05 -6.70 -4.18
N ALA A 117 0.10 -7.24 -4.58
CA ALA A 117 1.36 -6.51 -4.50
C ALA A 117 1.66 -5.95 -5.88
N PHE A 118 1.82 -4.63 -5.94
CA PHE A 118 2.19 -3.93 -7.17
C PHE A 118 3.64 -3.54 -7.11
N GLU A 119 4.33 -3.70 -8.24
CA GLU A 119 5.69 -3.22 -8.40
C GLU A 119 5.76 -2.37 -9.66
N LYS A 120 6.06 -1.09 -9.47
CA LYS A 120 6.19 -0.13 -10.57
C LYS A 120 5.00 -0.16 -11.51
N GLY A 121 3.81 -0.10 -10.94
CA GLY A 121 2.56 -0.04 -11.67
C GLY A 121 1.99 -1.36 -12.15
N LYS A 122 2.67 -2.48 -11.88
CA LYS A 122 2.26 -3.79 -12.38
C LYS A 122 1.92 -4.73 -11.23
N VAL A 123 0.95 -5.62 -11.46
CA VAL A 123 0.62 -6.68 -10.50
C VAL A 123 1.78 -7.68 -10.47
N ALA A 124 2.44 -7.75 -9.32
CA ALA A 124 3.50 -8.75 -9.10
C ALA A 124 2.95 -10.02 -8.48
N THR A 125 2.01 -9.89 -7.52
CA THR A 125 1.42 -11.02 -6.82
C THR A 125 -0.04 -10.69 -6.50
N GLN A 126 -0.92 -11.69 -6.63
CA GLN A 126 -2.31 -11.58 -6.22
C GLN A 126 -2.67 -12.84 -5.44
N HIS A 127 -3.20 -12.67 -4.22
CA HIS A 127 -3.49 -13.78 -3.33
C HIS A 127 -4.84 -13.54 -2.63
N ALA A 128 -5.74 -14.51 -2.73
CA ALA A 128 -7.03 -14.46 -2.05
C ALA A 128 -6.94 -15.25 -0.75
N GLY A 129 -7.49 -14.69 0.33
CA GLY A 129 -7.59 -15.35 1.61
C GLY A 129 -6.71 -14.75 2.68
N LEU A 130 -6.96 -15.17 3.93
CA LEU A 130 -6.24 -14.71 5.10
C LEU A 130 -4.77 -15.15 5.03
N VAL A 131 -3.86 -14.26 5.39
CA VAL A 131 -2.42 -14.54 5.44
C VAL A 131 -1.86 -14.15 6.80
N ASP A 132 -0.67 -14.69 7.12
CA ASP A 132 0.06 -14.27 8.32
C ASP A 132 1.07 -13.17 7.97
N ILE A 133 1.73 -12.65 9.01
CA ILE A 133 2.69 -11.56 8.83
C ILE A 133 3.92 -12.00 8.01
N ASN A 134 4.29 -13.28 8.07
CA ASN A 134 5.43 -13.78 7.31
C ASN A 134 5.19 -13.71 5.80
N PHE A 135 3.96 -13.95 5.38
CA PHE A 135 3.58 -13.79 3.99
C PHE A 135 3.77 -12.32 3.53
N LEU A 136 3.33 -11.38 4.37
CA LEU A 136 3.48 -9.95 4.09
C LEU A 136 4.95 -9.52 4.06
N ARG A 137 5.76 -10.05 4.95
CA ARG A 137 7.21 -9.81 4.95
C ARG A 137 7.83 -10.27 3.63
N GLY A 138 7.39 -11.41 3.12
CA GLY A 138 7.85 -11.94 1.85
C GLY A 138 7.51 -11.02 0.67
N LEU A 139 6.30 -10.46 0.66
CA LEU A 139 5.88 -9.52 -0.38
C LEU A 139 6.72 -8.24 -0.39
N ALA A 140 7.16 -7.81 0.78
CA ALA A 140 7.94 -6.57 0.92
C ALA A 140 9.42 -6.75 0.59
N SER A 141 9.89 -7.98 0.40
CA SER A 141 11.32 -8.29 0.28
C SER A 141 11.89 -8.19 -1.14
N HIS A 142 11.17 -7.64 -2.06
CA HIS A 142 11.62 -7.57 -3.46
C HIS A 142 12.46 -6.34 -3.77
#